data_e4ac5cab95d26c2f9e4accff6463a049
#
_entry.id   e4ac5cab95d26c2f9e4accff6463a049
#
_cell.length_a   1.000
_cell.length_b   1.000
_cell.length_c   1.000
_cell.angle_alpha   90.00
_cell.angle_beta   90.00
_cell.angle_gamma   90.00
#
_symmetry.space_group_name_H-M   'P 1'
#
loop_
_entity.id
_entity.type
_entity.pdbx_description
1 polymer ?
#
loop_
_entity_poly.entity_id
_entity_poly.type
_entity_poly.pdbx_seq_one_letter_code
_entity_poly.pdbx_strand_id
1 'polypeptide(L)'
;HGLASSGSTSDTSSLTLDMGDMGSISYSDTDVGGGLHALRDMSPRAYEDAIDGITGADPAQMGTGQGFVYANTIGGASVSVLYSDNLAATDDRSDGGQDTATVGATSSSSIGIQYPVGDTGLTIFGGTGTQGAATAATEVDHDTVGLKYVIGAITASYQQNDLDRSGASEDLESTIYGVSFSVNDDLSISYARHETESSTATTLDSTADGISIAYSMGGMTISAYHNDADNVGNVANTTADATEVVLSFAF
;
A
#
# COMPACT_ATOMS: atom_id res chain seq x y z
N HIS A 1 -17.70 21.79 31.96
CA HIS A 1 -18.03 20.35 31.99
C HIS A 1 -16.98 19.66 31.11
N GLY A 2 -15.95 19.14 31.78
CA GLY A 2 -14.99 18.27 31.14
C GLY A 2 -15.56 16.87 31.05
N LEU A 3 -15.77 16.37 29.85
CA LEU A 3 -15.96 14.95 29.61
C LEU A 3 -14.58 14.30 29.63
N ALA A 4 -14.24 13.64 30.74
CA ALA A 4 -13.14 12.72 30.75
C ALA A 4 -13.57 11.46 29.98
N SER A 5 -13.22 11.34 28.73
CA SER A 5 -13.32 10.09 27.99
C SER A 5 -12.14 9.21 28.35
N SER A 6 -12.36 8.27 29.24
CA SER A 6 -11.48 7.13 29.44
C SER A 6 -12.03 5.96 28.62
N GLY A 7 -11.67 5.92 27.36
CA GLY A 7 -12.03 4.84 26.46
C GLY A 7 -11.59 5.24 25.06
N SER A 8 -10.58 4.62 24.52
CA SER A 8 -10.18 4.77 23.13
C SER A 8 -11.24 4.12 22.23
N THR A 9 -12.26 4.89 21.89
CA THR A 9 -12.99 4.69 20.66
C THR A 9 -12.50 5.79 19.75
N SER A 10 -11.62 5.48 18.81
CA SER A 10 -11.34 6.38 17.73
C SER A 10 -12.59 6.42 16.86
N ASP A 11 -13.44 7.41 17.11
CA ASP A 11 -14.52 7.72 16.19
C ASP A 11 -13.87 8.34 14.96
N THR A 12 -13.75 7.56 13.89
CA THR A 12 -13.26 8.05 12.60
C THR A 12 -14.29 9.00 12.00
N SER A 13 -13.91 10.24 11.77
CA SER A 13 -14.75 11.22 11.07
C SER A 13 -14.26 11.37 9.64
N SER A 14 -15.12 11.12 8.68
CA SER A 14 -14.82 11.32 7.27
C SER A 14 -15.92 12.13 6.59
N LEU A 15 -15.52 12.94 5.59
CA LEU A 15 -16.41 13.71 4.75
C LEU A 15 -15.97 13.60 3.30
N THR A 16 -16.88 13.27 2.41
CA THR A 16 -16.65 13.28 0.97
C THR A 16 -17.58 14.24 0.27
N LEU A 17 -17.02 15.15 -0.52
CA LEU A 17 -17.72 16.02 -1.44
C LEU A 17 -17.55 15.49 -2.87
N ASP A 18 -18.63 15.00 -3.46
CA ASP A 18 -18.69 14.63 -4.86
C ASP A 18 -19.04 15.88 -5.70
N MET A 19 -18.19 16.19 -6.68
CA MET A 19 -18.32 17.35 -7.57
C MET A 19 -18.68 16.95 -9.02
N GLY A 20 -19.15 15.71 -9.21
CA GLY A 20 -19.46 15.14 -10.53
C GLY A 20 -18.21 15.02 -11.41
N ASP A 21 -18.25 15.59 -12.62
CA ASP A 21 -17.13 15.52 -13.59
C ASP A 21 -15.83 16.19 -13.09
N MET A 22 -15.90 16.96 -12.01
CA MET A 22 -14.72 17.56 -11.38
C MET A 22 -14.08 16.65 -10.35
N GLY A 23 -14.58 15.42 -10.17
CA GLY A 23 -14.05 14.48 -9.20
C GLY A 23 -14.61 14.63 -7.80
N SER A 24 -13.88 14.14 -6.81
CA SER A 24 -14.27 14.20 -5.40
C SER A 24 -13.14 14.72 -4.52
N ILE A 25 -13.51 15.35 -3.40
CA ILE A 25 -12.61 15.69 -2.31
C ILE A 25 -13.11 14.95 -1.08
N SER A 26 -12.22 14.16 -0.46
CA SER A 26 -12.46 13.48 0.79
C SER A 26 -11.54 14.00 1.88
N TYR A 27 -12.04 14.05 3.09
CA TYR A 27 -11.29 14.32 4.32
C TYR A 27 -11.48 13.16 5.28
N SER A 28 -10.43 12.76 5.97
CA SER A 28 -10.50 11.85 7.12
C SER A 28 -9.60 12.38 8.25
N ASP A 29 -10.03 12.16 9.48
CA ASP A 29 -9.27 12.56 10.69
C ASP A 29 -8.33 11.45 11.20
N THR A 30 -8.32 10.28 10.57
CA THR A 30 -7.47 9.16 10.97
C THR A 30 -6.67 8.61 9.81
N ASP A 31 -7.33 8.16 8.76
CA ASP A 31 -6.73 7.48 7.63
C ASP A 31 -7.39 7.96 6.34
N VAL A 32 -6.62 8.66 5.52
CA VAL A 32 -7.02 9.07 4.18
C VAL A 32 -6.09 8.38 3.18
N GLY A 33 -6.50 7.19 2.70
CA GLY A 33 -5.81 6.53 1.59
C GLY A 33 -5.97 7.34 0.31
N GLY A 34 -4.86 7.72 -0.32
CA GLY A 34 -4.90 8.49 -1.56
C GLY A 34 -3.51 8.94 -1.99
N GLY A 35 -3.44 9.73 -3.06
CA GLY A 35 -2.16 10.12 -3.62
C GLY A 35 -1.31 8.89 -3.99
N LEU A 36 -0.06 8.91 -3.57
CA LEU A 36 0.87 7.80 -3.81
C LEU A 36 0.48 6.52 -3.04
N HIS A 37 -0.10 6.65 -1.84
CA HIS A 37 -0.54 5.50 -1.06
C HIS A 37 -1.58 4.63 -1.80
N ALA A 38 -2.36 5.20 -2.72
CA ALA A 38 -3.26 4.42 -3.59
C ALA A 38 -2.53 3.45 -4.53
N LEU A 39 -1.21 3.57 -4.66
CA LEU A 39 -0.33 2.74 -5.49
C LEU A 39 0.63 1.87 -4.66
N ARG A 40 0.44 1.75 -3.35
CA ARG A 40 1.40 1.11 -2.42
C ARG A 40 1.79 -0.30 -2.83
N ASP A 41 0.83 -1.12 -3.22
CA ASP A 41 1.01 -2.47 -3.75
C ASP A 41 -0.07 -2.76 -4.80
N MET A 42 0.37 -2.85 -6.05
CA MET A 42 -0.48 -3.12 -7.21
C MET A 42 -0.38 -4.58 -7.66
N SER A 43 0.22 -5.46 -6.85
CA SER A 43 0.30 -6.89 -7.14
C SER A 43 -1.10 -7.52 -7.24
N PRO A 44 -1.34 -8.38 -8.23
CA PRO A 44 -2.61 -9.08 -8.36
C PRO A 44 -2.67 -10.23 -7.35
N ARG A 45 -3.77 -10.32 -6.63
CA ARG A 45 -3.97 -11.30 -5.56
C ARG A 45 -5.29 -12.06 -5.72
N ALA A 46 -5.29 -13.32 -5.30
CA ALA A 46 -6.51 -14.14 -5.22
C ALA A 46 -7.25 -13.88 -3.90
N TYR A 47 -6.52 -13.60 -2.82
CA TYR A 47 -7.05 -13.29 -1.51
C TYR A 47 -6.23 -12.17 -0.86
N GLU A 48 -5.14 -12.47 -0.15
CA GLU A 48 -4.27 -11.50 0.51
C GLU A 48 -2.91 -11.36 -0.21
N ASP A 49 -2.12 -10.36 0.15
CA ASP A 49 -0.81 -10.11 -0.44
C ASP A 49 0.31 -10.93 0.22
N ALA A 50 1.54 -10.79 -0.29
CA ALA A 50 2.70 -11.59 0.13
C ALA A 50 3.27 -11.20 1.51
N ILE A 51 2.78 -10.09 2.09
CA ILE A 51 3.25 -9.58 3.38
C ILE A 51 2.20 -9.70 4.48
N ASP A 52 0.97 -10.09 4.13
CA ASP A 52 -0.13 -10.15 5.07
C ASP A 52 0.20 -11.07 6.26
N GLY A 53 -0.05 -10.59 7.47
CA GLY A 53 0.29 -11.29 8.71
C GLY A 53 1.78 -11.23 9.12
N ILE A 54 2.66 -10.56 8.35
CA ILE A 54 4.09 -10.43 8.66
C ILE A 54 4.44 -8.97 8.95
N THR A 55 4.64 -8.65 10.22
CA THR A 55 5.03 -7.29 10.62
C THR A 55 6.46 -6.96 10.20
N GLY A 56 6.66 -5.83 9.54
CA GLY A 56 7.97 -5.33 9.13
C GLY A 56 8.46 -5.84 7.78
N ALA A 57 7.61 -6.53 7.01
CA ALA A 57 7.91 -6.99 5.66
C ALA A 57 7.33 -6.07 4.57
N ASP A 58 6.66 -4.98 4.95
CA ASP A 58 6.08 -4.02 4.00
C ASP A 58 7.14 -3.42 3.09
N PRO A 59 6.82 -3.20 1.81
CA PRO A 59 7.70 -2.47 0.90
C PRO A 59 7.83 -1.01 1.33
N ALA A 60 8.88 -0.35 0.87
CA ALA A 60 9.03 1.09 1.01
C ALA A 60 7.80 1.79 0.41
N GLN A 61 7.06 2.53 1.21
CA GLN A 61 5.82 3.19 0.79
C GLN A 61 5.52 4.42 1.63
N MET A 62 4.72 5.33 1.07
CA MET A 62 4.25 6.49 1.81
C MET A 62 3.12 6.08 2.76
N GLY A 63 3.23 6.49 4.02
CA GLY A 63 2.21 6.26 5.04
C GLY A 63 0.88 6.98 4.78
N THR A 64 -0.12 6.64 5.57
CA THR A 64 -1.44 7.29 5.58
C THR A 64 -1.63 8.10 6.86
N GLY A 65 -2.65 8.93 6.90
CA GLY A 65 -3.00 9.70 8.10
C GLY A 65 -4.13 10.66 7.87
N GLN A 66 -4.29 11.61 8.77
CA GLN A 66 -5.28 12.67 8.65
C GLN A 66 -4.98 13.57 7.45
N GLY A 67 -6.00 13.88 6.62
CA GLY A 67 -5.76 14.78 5.50
C GLY A 67 -6.91 14.87 4.50
N PHE A 68 -6.59 15.44 3.34
CA PHE A 68 -7.48 15.59 2.21
C PHE A 68 -6.99 14.79 1.02
N VAL A 69 -7.91 14.14 0.33
CA VAL A 69 -7.66 13.47 -0.95
C VAL A 69 -8.57 14.05 -2.02
N TYR A 70 -7.98 14.49 -3.11
CA TYR A 70 -8.70 14.72 -4.35
C TYR A 70 -8.54 13.51 -5.28
N ALA A 71 -9.64 13.01 -5.85
CA ALA A 71 -9.66 11.94 -6.81
C ALA A 71 -10.50 12.30 -8.04
N ASN A 72 -9.99 11.99 -9.22
CA ASN A 72 -10.70 12.23 -10.48
C ASN A 72 -10.22 11.26 -11.58
N THR A 73 -11.02 11.11 -12.63
CA THR A 73 -10.62 10.46 -13.88
C THR A 73 -10.53 11.51 -15.00
N ILE A 74 -9.32 11.76 -15.49
CA ILE A 74 -9.02 12.79 -16.47
C ILE A 74 -8.42 12.14 -17.72
N GLY A 75 -9.13 12.21 -18.85
CA GLY A 75 -8.66 11.62 -20.12
C GLY A 75 -8.42 10.11 -20.04
N GLY A 76 -9.16 9.40 -19.18
CA GLY A 76 -9.01 7.97 -18.92
C GLY A 76 -7.96 7.63 -17.84
N ALA A 77 -7.16 8.60 -17.38
CA ALA A 77 -6.26 8.41 -16.27
C ALA A 77 -6.99 8.61 -14.93
N SER A 78 -6.84 7.68 -14.00
CA SER A 78 -7.23 7.88 -12.60
C SER A 78 -6.13 8.65 -11.90
N VAL A 79 -6.48 9.79 -11.31
CA VAL A 79 -5.56 10.70 -10.61
C VAL A 79 -6.00 10.80 -9.17
N SER A 80 -5.07 10.64 -8.24
CA SER A 80 -5.29 10.85 -6.81
C SER A 80 -4.21 11.79 -6.26
N VAL A 81 -4.62 12.80 -5.49
CA VAL A 81 -3.71 13.75 -4.83
C VAL A 81 -4.02 13.76 -3.34
N LEU A 82 -3.02 13.56 -2.52
CA LEU A 82 -3.09 13.63 -1.06
C LEU A 82 -2.44 14.92 -0.56
N TYR A 83 -3.05 15.56 0.41
CA TYR A 83 -2.43 16.58 1.25
C TYR A 83 -2.77 16.32 2.72
N SER A 84 -1.75 16.29 3.56
CA SER A 84 -1.86 16.17 5.02
C SER A 84 -0.98 17.20 5.72
N ASP A 85 -1.51 17.80 6.77
CA ASP A 85 -0.82 18.86 7.52
C ASP A 85 -0.01 18.32 8.71
N ASN A 86 -0.15 17.03 9.03
CA ASN A 86 0.40 16.45 10.27
C ASN A 86 0.94 15.02 10.13
N LEU A 87 1.22 14.53 8.93
CA LEU A 87 1.90 13.23 8.80
C LEU A 87 3.37 13.37 9.19
N ALA A 88 3.79 12.64 10.21
CA ALA A 88 5.21 12.45 10.48
C ALA A 88 5.79 11.42 9.51
N ALA A 89 6.99 11.68 9.00
CA ALA A 89 7.73 10.66 8.29
C ALA A 89 8.13 9.56 9.29
N THR A 90 7.48 8.44 9.22
CA THR A 90 7.93 7.20 9.83
C THR A 90 8.08 6.17 8.72
N ASP A 91 9.13 5.37 8.79
CA ASP A 91 9.27 4.19 7.97
C ASP A 91 8.22 3.20 8.45
N ASP A 92 7.09 3.20 7.77
CA ASP A 92 6.04 2.28 8.13
C ASP A 92 6.20 0.98 7.34
N ARG A 93 6.69 -0.02 8.07
CA ARG A 93 6.83 -1.40 7.62
C ARG A 93 5.84 -2.31 8.33
N SER A 94 4.76 -1.74 8.87
CA SER A 94 3.69 -2.54 9.47
C SER A 94 2.52 -2.70 8.51
N ASP A 95 1.94 -3.88 8.52
CA ASP A 95 0.69 -4.14 7.81
C ASP A 95 -0.40 -3.17 8.30
N GLY A 96 -0.94 -2.40 7.36
CA GLY A 96 -1.96 -1.39 7.68
C GLY A 96 -1.45 0.01 8.03
N GLY A 97 -0.15 0.26 7.93
CA GLY A 97 0.54 1.55 7.96
C GLY A 97 -0.25 2.75 8.49
N GLN A 98 -0.26 2.94 9.79
CA GLN A 98 -0.81 4.15 10.39
C GLN A 98 0.30 4.96 11.02
N ASP A 99 0.65 6.07 10.38
CA ASP A 99 1.50 7.05 11.01
C ASP A 99 0.75 7.82 12.09
N THR A 100 1.36 7.90 13.25
CA THR A 100 0.85 8.74 14.33
C THR A 100 1.18 10.19 13.99
N ALA A 101 0.16 11.01 13.79
CA ALA A 101 0.35 12.45 13.59
C ALA A 101 1.21 13.06 14.72
N THR A 102 2.33 13.66 14.36
CA THR A 102 3.21 14.35 15.30
C THR A 102 2.94 15.85 15.23
N VAL A 103 2.54 16.43 16.33
CA VAL A 103 2.30 17.88 16.42
C VAL A 103 3.59 18.63 16.09
N GLY A 104 3.52 19.49 15.08
CA GLY A 104 4.67 20.29 14.60
C GLY A 104 5.45 19.66 13.46
N ALA A 105 4.97 18.54 12.88
CA ALA A 105 5.52 18.00 11.65
C ALA A 105 5.29 18.94 10.45
N THR A 106 6.13 18.86 9.45
CA THR A 106 5.91 19.49 8.14
C THR A 106 4.78 18.76 7.40
N SER A 107 4.13 19.45 6.45
CA SER A 107 3.05 18.86 5.67
C SER A 107 3.55 17.74 4.75
N SER A 108 2.67 16.79 4.47
CA SER A 108 2.89 15.74 3.49
C SER A 108 2.01 15.97 2.26
N SER A 109 2.52 15.64 1.08
CA SER A 109 1.74 15.70 -0.15
C SER A 109 2.20 14.66 -1.15
N SER A 110 1.26 14.11 -1.91
CA SER A 110 1.62 13.14 -2.96
C SER A 110 0.59 13.14 -4.10
N ILE A 111 1.02 12.60 -5.23
CA ILE A 111 0.18 12.34 -6.38
C ILE A 111 0.43 10.93 -6.90
N GLY A 112 -0.65 10.19 -7.16
CA GLY A 112 -0.64 8.91 -7.83
C GLY A 112 -1.51 8.94 -9.09
N ILE A 113 -1.03 8.30 -10.15
CA ILE A 113 -1.71 8.24 -11.45
C ILE A 113 -1.71 6.80 -11.93
N GLN A 114 -2.86 6.33 -12.43
CA GLN A 114 -3.00 5.06 -13.15
C GLN A 114 -3.63 5.32 -14.51
N TYR A 115 -3.07 4.73 -15.55
CA TYR A 115 -3.56 4.88 -16.92
C TYR A 115 -3.71 3.53 -17.62
N PRO A 116 -4.94 3.10 -17.95
CA PRO A 116 -5.17 1.95 -18.81
C PRO A 116 -4.82 2.32 -20.26
N VAL A 117 -3.98 1.52 -20.89
CA VAL A 117 -3.48 1.78 -22.25
C VAL A 117 -4.47 1.20 -23.27
N GLY A 118 -5.52 1.95 -23.57
CA GLY A 118 -6.57 1.50 -24.50
C GLY A 118 -7.17 0.15 -24.08
N ASP A 119 -7.46 -0.70 -25.05
CA ASP A 119 -8.03 -2.05 -24.84
C ASP A 119 -6.95 -3.15 -24.80
N THR A 120 -5.71 -2.81 -24.47
CA THR A 120 -4.56 -3.74 -24.50
C THR A 120 -4.49 -4.66 -23.28
N GLY A 121 -5.23 -4.38 -22.22
CA GLY A 121 -5.07 -5.01 -20.92
C GLY A 121 -3.89 -4.49 -20.09
N LEU A 122 -3.08 -3.57 -20.63
CA LEU A 122 -1.97 -2.94 -19.94
C LEU A 122 -2.46 -1.71 -19.15
N THR A 123 -2.09 -1.62 -17.90
CA THR A 123 -2.19 -0.42 -17.07
C THR A 123 -0.79 -0.01 -16.64
N ILE A 124 -0.42 1.23 -16.87
CA ILE A 124 0.79 1.84 -16.31
C ILE A 124 0.40 2.73 -15.14
N PHE A 125 1.25 2.79 -14.13
CA PHE A 125 0.99 3.64 -12.97
C PHE A 125 2.28 4.21 -12.41
N GLY A 126 2.16 5.29 -11.68
CA GLY A 126 3.28 5.91 -10.99
C GLY A 126 2.86 7.15 -10.24
N GLY A 127 3.75 7.63 -9.41
CA GLY A 127 3.49 8.79 -8.59
C GLY A 127 4.71 9.19 -7.78
N THR A 128 4.59 10.35 -7.13
CA THR A 128 5.63 10.92 -6.27
C THR A 128 4.98 11.59 -5.07
N GLY A 129 5.73 11.71 -3.98
CA GLY A 129 5.26 12.40 -2.79
C GLY A 129 6.38 12.71 -1.83
N THR A 130 6.15 13.72 -0.98
CA THR A 130 7.02 14.03 0.16
C THR A 130 6.23 13.82 1.44
N GLN A 131 6.76 13.01 2.32
CA GLN A 131 6.21 12.79 3.65
C GLN A 131 6.89 13.71 4.64
N GLY A 132 6.10 14.55 5.30
CA GLY A 132 6.59 15.51 6.27
C GLY A 132 7.13 14.85 7.53
N ALA A 133 8.04 15.54 8.19
CA ALA A 133 8.68 15.10 9.41
C ALA A 133 8.68 16.19 10.48
N ALA A 134 9.20 15.90 11.67
CA ALA A 134 9.34 16.88 12.74
C ALA A 134 10.23 18.08 12.35
N THR A 135 11.09 17.92 11.35
CA THR A 135 11.89 19.00 10.73
C THR A 135 12.04 18.71 9.23
N ALA A 136 12.17 19.75 8.41
CA ALA A 136 12.44 19.61 6.98
C ALA A 136 13.73 18.84 6.66
N ALA A 137 14.67 18.76 7.60
CA ALA A 137 15.90 17.99 7.45
C ALA A 137 15.73 16.47 7.57
N THR A 138 14.53 16.01 7.86
CA THR A 138 14.15 14.59 8.02
C THR A 138 12.93 14.21 7.19
N GLU A 139 12.54 15.04 6.21
CA GLU A 139 11.53 14.70 5.22
C GLU A 139 11.95 13.47 4.39
N VAL A 140 10.97 12.74 3.92
CA VAL A 140 11.14 11.53 3.12
C VAL A 140 10.45 11.71 1.78
N ASP A 141 11.19 11.56 0.70
CA ASP A 141 10.64 11.56 -0.64
C ASP A 141 10.34 10.12 -1.07
N HIS A 142 9.19 9.94 -1.71
CA HIS A 142 8.72 8.67 -2.19
C HIS A 142 8.38 8.74 -3.67
N ASP A 143 8.85 7.77 -4.42
CA ASP A 143 8.52 7.59 -5.83
C ASP A 143 8.01 6.17 -6.08
N THR A 144 7.06 6.03 -6.98
CA THR A 144 6.53 4.72 -7.39
C THR A 144 6.34 4.70 -8.89
N VAL A 145 6.73 3.61 -9.52
CA VAL A 145 6.44 3.32 -10.92
C VAL A 145 6.13 1.85 -11.12
N GLY A 146 5.19 1.54 -12.00
CA GLY A 146 4.89 0.15 -12.27
C GLY A 146 3.93 -0.05 -13.43
N LEU A 147 3.67 -1.33 -13.69
CA LEU A 147 2.73 -1.77 -14.70
C LEU A 147 1.97 -3.02 -14.23
N LYS A 148 0.76 -3.16 -14.73
CA LYS A 148 -0.08 -4.35 -14.58
C LYS A 148 -0.61 -4.76 -15.95
N TYR A 149 -0.55 -6.04 -16.25
CA TYR A 149 -0.99 -6.56 -17.54
C TYR A 149 -1.95 -7.73 -17.35
N VAL A 150 -3.11 -7.62 -17.99
CA VAL A 150 -4.16 -8.65 -18.02
C VAL A 150 -4.20 -9.30 -19.38
N ILE A 151 -3.98 -10.62 -19.42
CA ILE A 151 -4.08 -11.42 -20.64
C ILE A 151 -4.88 -12.69 -20.39
N GLY A 152 -6.13 -12.72 -20.89
CA GLY A 152 -7.03 -13.82 -20.63
C GLY A 152 -7.30 -14.00 -19.12
N ALA A 153 -6.96 -15.16 -18.60
CA ALA A 153 -7.15 -15.51 -17.18
C ALA A 153 -5.96 -15.13 -16.28
N ILE A 154 -4.91 -14.55 -16.85
CA ILE A 154 -3.69 -14.20 -16.11
C ILE A 154 -3.61 -12.69 -15.92
N THR A 155 -3.27 -12.25 -14.73
CA THR A 155 -2.83 -10.88 -14.43
C THR A 155 -1.42 -10.93 -13.88
N ALA A 156 -0.52 -10.10 -14.40
CA ALA A 156 0.83 -9.94 -13.90
C ALA A 156 1.12 -8.47 -13.61
N SER A 157 1.97 -8.18 -12.63
CA SER A 157 2.43 -6.83 -12.31
C SER A 157 3.91 -6.79 -11.98
N TYR A 158 4.48 -5.62 -12.18
CA TYR A 158 5.78 -5.20 -11.69
C TYR A 158 5.67 -3.78 -11.16
N GLN A 159 6.27 -3.53 -10.01
CA GLN A 159 6.30 -2.22 -9.36
C GLN A 159 7.64 -2.00 -8.70
N GLN A 160 8.12 -0.77 -8.72
CA GLN A 160 9.27 -0.30 -7.97
C GLN A 160 8.85 0.90 -7.13
N ASN A 161 9.23 0.91 -5.87
CA ASN A 161 9.03 2.00 -4.93
C ASN A 161 10.40 2.43 -4.40
N ASP A 162 10.67 3.73 -4.46
CA ASP A 162 11.87 4.34 -3.91
C ASP A 162 11.49 5.22 -2.73
N LEU A 163 12.29 5.17 -1.68
CA LEU A 163 12.15 5.98 -0.48
C LEU A 163 13.50 6.61 -0.16
N ASP A 164 13.59 7.91 -0.37
CA ASP A 164 14.78 8.72 -0.15
C ASP A 164 14.62 9.55 1.13
N ARG A 165 15.51 9.37 2.08
CA ARG A 165 15.54 10.12 3.33
C ARG A 165 16.55 11.24 3.28
N SER A 166 16.14 12.44 3.65
CA SER A 166 17.06 13.55 3.81
C SER A 166 18.05 13.28 4.94
N GLY A 167 19.36 13.50 4.66
CA GLY A 167 20.42 13.36 5.66
C GLY A 167 21.24 12.08 5.53
N ALA A 168 21.67 11.51 6.65
CA ALA A 168 22.51 10.30 6.69
C ALA A 168 21.68 9.04 7.03
N SER A 169 20.39 9.08 6.76
CA SER A 169 19.48 7.96 7.01
C SER A 169 19.52 6.96 5.84
N GLU A 170 19.03 5.78 6.10
CA GLU A 170 18.95 4.70 5.14
C GLU A 170 17.87 4.95 4.09
N ASP A 171 18.22 4.91 2.81
CA ASP A 171 17.26 4.90 1.71
C ASP A 171 16.84 3.47 1.42
N LEU A 172 15.63 3.28 0.91
CA LEU A 172 15.07 1.97 0.61
C LEU A 172 14.56 1.94 -0.82
N GLU A 173 14.82 0.85 -1.51
CA GLU A 173 14.23 0.52 -2.81
C GLU A 173 13.46 -0.79 -2.67
N SER A 174 12.18 -0.79 -3.06
CA SER A 174 11.37 -2.01 -3.05
C SER A 174 10.92 -2.39 -4.45
N THR A 175 11.16 -3.64 -4.81
CA THR A 175 10.64 -4.27 -6.03
C THR A 175 9.52 -5.24 -5.65
N ILE A 176 8.36 -5.07 -6.29
CA ILE A 176 7.18 -5.91 -6.09
C ILE A 176 6.80 -6.51 -7.43
N TYR A 177 6.65 -7.81 -7.48
CA TYR A 177 6.06 -8.46 -8.65
C TYR A 177 5.11 -9.57 -8.23
N GLY A 178 4.08 -9.73 -9.03
CA GLY A 178 3.05 -10.70 -8.74
C GLY A 178 2.36 -11.23 -9.98
N VAL A 179 1.74 -12.38 -9.82
CA VAL A 179 0.91 -12.99 -10.84
C VAL A 179 -0.32 -13.60 -10.19
N SER A 180 -1.48 -13.42 -10.80
CA SER A 180 -2.70 -14.16 -10.45
C SER A 180 -3.23 -14.91 -11.66
N PHE A 181 -3.89 -16.03 -11.41
CA PHE A 181 -4.50 -16.88 -12.40
C PHE A 181 -5.91 -17.28 -11.97
N SER A 182 -6.91 -16.88 -12.75
CA SER A 182 -8.29 -17.35 -12.63
C SER A 182 -8.39 -18.73 -13.30
N VAL A 183 -8.30 -19.79 -12.52
CA VAL A 183 -8.32 -21.19 -13.02
C VAL A 183 -9.68 -21.48 -13.70
N ASN A 184 -10.75 -20.99 -13.09
CA ASN A 184 -12.12 -20.99 -13.60
C ASN A 184 -12.92 -19.91 -12.85
N ASP A 185 -14.24 -19.86 -13.06
CA ASP A 185 -15.13 -18.86 -12.45
C ASP A 185 -15.19 -18.95 -10.90
N ASP A 186 -14.83 -20.09 -10.34
CA ASP A 186 -14.90 -20.36 -8.90
C ASP A 186 -13.55 -20.36 -8.20
N LEU A 187 -12.43 -20.51 -8.92
CA LEU A 187 -11.09 -20.71 -8.36
C LEU A 187 -10.07 -19.74 -8.94
N SER A 188 -9.42 -19.01 -8.06
CA SER A 188 -8.23 -18.20 -8.37
C SER A 188 -7.07 -18.53 -7.45
N ILE A 189 -5.86 -18.37 -7.98
CA ILE A 189 -4.60 -18.52 -7.26
C ILE A 189 -3.71 -17.32 -7.59
N SER A 190 -2.83 -16.93 -6.66
CA SER A 190 -1.82 -15.89 -6.92
C SER A 190 -0.52 -16.19 -6.21
N TYR A 191 0.52 -15.56 -6.71
CA TYR A 191 1.84 -15.49 -6.08
C TYR A 191 2.35 -14.05 -6.23
N ALA A 192 2.95 -13.54 -5.16
CA ALA A 192 3.68 -12.28 -5.20
C ALA A 192 4.98 -12.39 -4.42
N ARG A 193 5.95 -11.54 -4.78
CA ARG A 193 7.21 -11.37 -4.07
C ARG A 193 7.48 -9.88 -3.90
N HIS A 194 7.88 -9.53 -2.69
CA HIS A 194 8.41 -8.22 -2.32
C HIS A 194 9.89 -8.37 -1.99
N GLU A 195 10.71 -7.45 -2.45
CA GLU A 195 12.13 -7.38 -2.16
C GLU A 195 12.46 -5.93 -1.82
N THR A 196 13.01 -5.68 -0.63
CA THR A 196 13.36 -4.34 -0.18
C THR A 196 14.84 -4.29 0.10
N GLU A 197 15.56 -3.52 -0.72
CA GLU A 197 16.98 -3.23 -0.59
C GLU A 197 17.19 -1.99 0.26
N SER A 198 18.31 -1.94 0.99
CA SER A 198 18.72 -0.81 1.79
C SER A 198 20.03 -0.24 1.27
N SER A 199 20.15 1.09 1.23
CA SER A 199 21.38 1.79 0.87
C SER A 199 22.52 1.55 1.88
N THR A 200 22.23 1.01 3.06
CA THR A 200 23.21 0.75 4.10
C THR A 200 23.93 -0.58 3.88
N ALA A 201 25.21 -0.54 3.58
CA ALA A 201 26.03 -1.72 3.22
C ALA A 201 26.11 -2.84 4.27
N THR A 202 25.59 -2.64 5.47
CA THR A 202 25.59 -3.61 6.57
C THR A 202 24.25 -4.33 6.75
N THR A 203 23.22 -3.89 6.06
CA THR A 203 21.88 -4.50 6.04
C THR A 203 21.78 -5.51 4.91
N LEU A 204 20.89 -6.47 5.05
CA LEU A 204 20.57 -7.45 4.02
C LEU A 204 19.21 -7.09 3.41
N ASP A 205 19.02 -7.50 2.15
CA ASP A 205 17.74 -7.33 1.47
C ASP A 205 16.66 -8.12 2.20
N SER A 206 15.56 -7.46 2.49
CA SER A 206 14.37 -8.08 3.04
C SER A 206 13.55 -8.67 1.90
N THR A 207 13.14 -9.91 2.01
CA THR A 207 12.29 -10.55 0.99
C THR A 207 11.05 -11.15 1.63
N ALA A 208 9.92 -11.05 0.95
CA ALA A 208 8.69 -11.73 1.31
C ALA A 208 8.08 -12.40 0.09
N ASP A 209 7.73 -13.67 0.21
CA ASP A 209 7.08 -14.49 -0.81
C ASP A 209 5.72 -14.93 -0.30
N GLY A 210 4.67 -14.78 -1.10
CA GLY A 210 3.31 -15.16 -0.71
C GLY A 210 2.56 -15.90 -1.80
N ILE A 211 1.82 -16.91 -1.38
CA ILE A 211 0.87 -17.63 -2.21
C ILE A 211 -0.53 -17.47 -1.62
N SER A 212 -1.52 -17.14 -2.43
CA SER A 212 -2.90 -17.12 -1.99
C SER A 212 -3.86 -17.82 -2.94
N ILE A 213 -4.97 -18.28 -2.39
CA ILE A 213 -6.03 -19.01 -3.11
C ILE A 213 -7.39 -18.52 -2.64
N ALA A 214 -8.34 -18.41 -3.56
CA ALA A 214 -9.74 -18.22 -3.26
C ALA A 214 -10.60 -19.19 -4.08
N TYR A 215 -11.51 -19.90 -3.41
CA TYR A 215 -12.45 -20.84 -4.02
C TYR A 215 -13.87 -20.58 -3.53
N SER A 216 -14.78 -20.36 -4.47
CA SER A 216 -16.20 -20.12 -4.19
C SER A 216 -17.05 -21.28 -4.73
N MET A 217 -17.95 -21.81 -3.91
CA MET A 217 -18.86 -22.90 -4.30
C MET A 217 -20.24 -22.66 -3.68
N GLY A 218 -21.20 -22.31 -4.51
CA GLY A 218 -22.55 -21.98 -4.04
C GLY A 218 -22.54 -20.79 -3.09
N GLY A 219 -23.01 -20.94 -1.86
CA GLY A 219 -22.97 -19.89 -0.83
C GLY A 219 -21.74 -19.95 0.09
N MET A 220 -20.68 -20.69 -0.27
CA MET A 220 -19.47 -20.84 0.53
C MET A 220 -18.26 -20.30 -0.22
N THR A 221 -17.37 -19.61 0.50
CA THR A 221 -16.05 -19.22 0.00
C THR A 221 -14.98 -19.71 0.97
N ILE A 222 -13.92 -20.33 0.43
CA ILE A 222 -12.70 -20.69 1.15
C ILE A 222 -11.59 -19.82 0.58
N SER A 223 -10.92 -19.09 1.45
CA SER A 223 -9.74 -18.30 1.10
C SER A 223 -8.57 -18.69 2.01
N ALA A 224 -7.38 -18.73 1.47
CA ALA A 224 -6.18 -19.02 2.26
C ALA A 224 -4.96 -18.32 1.67
N TYR A 225 -3.99 -18.04 2.53
CA TYR A 225 -2.66 -17.65 2.13
C TYR A 225 -1.59 -18.34 2.96
N HIS A 226 -0.39 -18.38 2.43
CA HIS A 226 0.84 -18.72 3.12
C HIS A 226 1.95 -17.80 2.64
N ASN A 227 2.53 -17.07 3.58
CA ASN A 227 3.56 -16.07 3.35
C ASN A 227 4.79 -16.40 4.17
N ASP A 228 5.97 -16.25 3.57
CA ASP A 228 7.28 -16.40 4.19
C ASP A 228 8.11 -15.14 3.97
N ALA A 229 8.87 -14.70 4.96
CA ALA A 229 9.78 -13.58 4.82
C ALA A 229 11.13 -13.83 5.48
N ASP A 230 12.17 -13.38 4.81
CA ASP A 230 13.56 -13.45 5.25
C ASP A 230 14.14 -12.03 5.43
N ASN A 231 15.04 -11.88 6.41
CA ASN A 231 15.70 -10.62 6.76
C ASN A 231 14.69 -9.48 6.99
N VAL A 232 13.59 -9.79 7.66
CA VAL A 232 12.48 -8.86 7.90
C VAL A 232 12.98 -7.54 8.45
N GLY A 233 12.57 -6.43 7.79
CA GLY A 233 13.05 -5.09 8.12
C GLY A 233 14.54 -4.85 7.82
N ASN A 234 15.12 -5.58 6.85
CA ASN A 234 16.54 -5.55 6.49
C ASN A 234 17.47 -5.96 7.64
N VAL A 235 16.96 -6.73 8.61
CA VAL A 235 17.72 -7.24 9.75
C VAL A 235 18.15 -8.68 9.47
N ALA A 236 19.46 -8.92 9.48
CA ALA A 236 20.03 -10.24 9.20
C ALA A 236 19.47 -11.36 10.07
N ASN A 237 19.13 -12.48 9.46
CA ASN A 237 18.63 -13.70 10.10
C ASN A 237 17.29 -13.52 10.87
N THR A 238 16.51 -12.51 10.55
CA THR A 238 15.12 -12.40 10.99
C THR A 238 14.24 -13.09 9.97
N THR A 239 13.46 -14.06 10.38
CA THR A 239 12.50 -14.78 9.53
C THR A 239 11.13 -14.73 10.14
N ALA A 240 10.10 -14.69 9.32
CA ALA A 240 8.72 -14.79 9.74
C ALA A 240 7.90 -15.55 8.71
N ASP A 241 6.86 -16.21 9.17
CA ASP A 241 5.86 -16.86 8.32
C ASP A 241 4.46 -16.56 8.84
N ALA A 242 3.50 -16.52 7.93
CA ALA A 242 2.09 -16.36 8.25
C ALA A 242 1.24 -17.28 7.39
N THR A 243 0.19 -17.83 7.99
CA THR A 243 -0.78 -18.67 7.28
C THR A 243 -2.16 -18.39 7.82
N GLU A 244 -3.09 -18.13 6.92
CA GLU A 244 -4.50 -17.97 7.26
C GLU A 244 -5.38 -18.86 6.37
N VAL A 245 -6.47 -19.35 6.94
CA VAL A 245 -7.56 -20.02 6.20
C VAL A 245 -8.88 -19.47 6.69
N VAL A 246 -9.64 -18.87 5.79
CA VAL A 246 -10.95 -18.29 6.06
C VAL A 246 -12.03 -19.08 5.34
N LEU A 247 -13.11 -19.37 6.06
CA LEU A 247 -14.30 -20.01 5.53
C LEU A 247 -15.50 -19.08 5.76
N SER A 248 -16.10 -18.60 4.68
CA SER A 248 -17.24 -17.69 4.71
C SER A 248 -18.49 -18.35 4.13
N PHE A 249 -19.65 -18.07 4.73
CA PHE A 249 -20.94 -18.56 4.25
C PHE A 249 -21.89 -17.38 4.02
N ALA A 250 -22.56 -17.38 2.85
CA ALA A 250 -23.65 -16.48 2.55
C ALA A 250 -24.99 -17.23 2.77
N PHE A 251 -25.87 -16.68 3.60
CA PHE A 251 -27.19 -17.23 3.94
C PHE A 251 -28.31 -16.39 3.35
#